data_65e4357063ceac9a2dce07e177c61b18
#
_entry.id   65e4357063ceac9a2dce07e177c61b18
#
_cell.length_a   1.000
_cell.length_b   1.000
_cell.length_c   1.000
_cell.angle_alpha   90.00
_cell.angle_beta   90.00
_cell.angle_gamma   90.00
#
_symmetry.space_group_name_H-M   'P 1'
#
loop_
_entity.id
_entity.type
_entity.pdbx_description
1 polymer ?
#
loop_
_entity_poly.entity_id
_entity_poly.type
_entity_poly.pdbx_seq_one_letter_code
_entity_poly.pdbx_strand_id
1 'polypeptide(L)'
;MHSLIIKNLTVSLEGKSIINNVSLEVHAGEIHLILGPNGSGKSTLLNAIMGHPLYKIESGEIALDGKNITTISTEEKAVKGIFLSLQHLPAVEGVTMLSFLHRAYRLIKKNDISVLDFYKMIESKIKEFNLDENLLKRFVNVGFSGGEKKQG
;
A
#
# COMPACT_ATOMS: atom_id res chain seq x y z
N MET A 1 17.24 11.42 0.48
CA MET A 1 16.46 11.09 -0.74
C MET A 1 15.90 9.70 -0.54
N HIS A 2 14.61 9.51 -0.75
CA HIS A 2 14.02 8.19 -0.64
C HIS A 2 14.35 7.37 -1.90
N SER A 3 14.85 6.14 -1.72
CA SER A 3 15.11 5.23 -2.84
C SER A 3 14.65 3.82 -2.48
N LEU A 4 14.00 3.16 -3.43
CA LEU A 4 13.65 1.75 -3.34
C LEU A 4 14.59 0.97 -4.26
N ILE A 5 15.34 0.04 -3.69
CA ILE A 5 16.30 -0.78 -4.42
C ILE A 5 15.93 -2.24 -4.27
N ILE A 6 15.82 -2.93 -5.38
CA ILE A 6 15.59 -4.37 -5.46
C ILE A 6 16.80 -4.99 -6.14
N LYS A 7 17.38 -6.03 -5.52
CA LYS A 7 18.56 -6.73 -6.05
C LYS A 7 18.30 -8.22 -6.14
N ASN A 8 18.45 -8.76 -7.36
CA ASN A 8 18.42 -10.21 -7.67
C ASN A 8 17.20 -10.94 -7.06
N LEU A 9 16.03 -10.26 -7.05
CA LEU A 9 14.84 -10.75 -6.39
C LEU A 9 14.26 -11.95 -7.12
N THR A 10 14.06 -13.04 -6.41
CA THR A 10 13.35 -14.24 -6.87
C THR A 10 12.16 -14.48 -5.95
N VAL A 11 10.96 -14.60 -6.53
CA VAL A 11 9.71 -14.75 -5.78
C VAL A 11 8.93 -15.94 -6.30
N SER A 12 8.43 -16.73 -5.37
CA SER A 12 7.51 -17.85 -5.64
C SER A 12 6.11 -17.61 -5.12
N LEU A 13 5.14 -18.24 -5.74
CA LEU A 13 3.74 -18.33 -5.32
C LEU A 13 3.36 -19.81 -5.34
N GLU A 14 2.91 -20.35 -4.22
CA GLU A 14 2.53 -21.78 -4.08
C GLU A 14 3.62 -22.74 -4.59
N GLY A 15 4.89 -22.41 -4.31
CA GLY A 15 6.03 -23.23 -4.72
C GLY A 15 6.47 -23.06 -6.18
N LYS A 16 5.73 -22.28 -6.98
CA LYS A 16 6.11 -21.98 -8.37
C LYS A 16 6.86 -20.65 -8.45
N SER A 17 8.04 -20.64 -9.03
CA SER A 17 8.79 -19.40 -9.28
C SER A 17 8.08 -18.54 -10.33
N ILE A 18 7.80 -17.29 -9.96
CA ILE A 18 7.11 -16.29 -10.83
C ILE A 18 8.06 -15.17 -11.22
N ILE A 19 8.86 -14.69 -10.28
CA ILE A 19 9.88 -13.67 -10.49
C ILE A 19 11.24 -14.34 -10.36
N ASN A 20 12.11 -14.12 -11.34
CA ASN A 20 13.45 -14.73 -11.37
C ASN A 20 14.50 -13.66 -11.55
N ASN A 21 15.33 -13.44 -10.53
CA ASN A 21 16.50 -12.59 -10.55
C ASN A 21 16.25 -11.16 -11.08
N VAL A 22 15.18 -10.51 -10.58
CA VAL A 22 14.82 -9.14 -10.97
C VAL A 22 15.55 -8.13 -10.12
N SER A 23 16.15 -7.13 -10.76
CA SER A 23 16.75 -5.97 -10.11
C SER A 23 16.11 -4.69 -10.63
N LEU A 24 15.83 -3.74 -9.73
CA LEU A 24 15.18 -2.47 -10.03
C LEU A 24 15.65 -1.42 -9.01
N GLU A 25 15.88 -0.21 -9.47
CA GLU A 25 16.17 0.93 -8.62
C GLU A 25 15.21 2.08 -8.96
N VAL A 26 14.57 2.64 -7.95
CA VAL A 26 13.61 3.77 -8.08
C VAL A 26 14.06 4.86 -7.12
N HIS A 27 14.38 6.02 -7.65
CA HIS A 27 14.79 7.17 -6.85
C HIS A 27 13.60 8.09 -6.51
N ALA A 28 13.80 8.93 -5.51
CA ALA A 28 12.79 9.91 -5.12
C ALA A 28 12.39 10.82 -6.28
N GLY A 29 11.08 10.98 -6.47
CA GLY A 29 10.50 11.80 -7.55
C GLY A 29 10.39 11.10 -8.89
N GLU A 30 10.87 9.87 -9.04
CA GLU A 30 10.73 9.09 -10.27
C GLU A 30 9.39 8.36 -10.33
N ILE A 31 8.89 8.20 -11.54
CA ILE A 31 7.75 7.34 -11.87
C ILE A 31 8.26 6.21 -12.74
N HIS A 32 8.17 4.98 -12.23
CA HIS A 32 8.53 3.77 -12.96
C HIS A 32 7.30 3.04 -13.45
N LEU A 33 7.26 2.76 -14.75
CA LEU A 33 6.18 2.02 -15.38
C LEU A 33 6.61 0.58 -15.66
N ILE A 34 5.90 -0.39 -15.06
CA ILE A 34 6.14 -1.81 -15.28
C ILE A 34 5.17 -2.32 -16.34
N LEU A 35 5.68 -2.69 -17.50
CA LEU A 35 4.89 -3.19 -18.63
C LEU A 35 5.16 -4.69 -18.87
N GLY A 36 4.16 -5.37 -19.42
CA GLY A 36 4.27 -6.77 -19.79
C GLY A 36 2.90 -7.44 -19.96
N PRO A 37 2.83 -8.61 -20.58
CA PRO A 37 1.60 -9.36 -20.77
C PRO A 37 0.98 -9.82 -19.45
N ASN A 38 -0.26 -10.30 -19.48
CA ASN A 38 -0.89 -10.90 -18.31
C ASN A 38 -0.10 -12.16 -17.89
N GLY A 39 0.07 -12.35 -16.59
CA GLY A 39 0.85 -13.46 -16.04
C GLY A 39 2.37 -13.23 -16.00
N SER A 40 2.89 -12.08 -16.45
CA SER A 40 4.35 -11.79 -16.43
C SER A 40 4.93 -11.46 -15.04
N GLY A 41 4.12 -11.49 -13.99
CA GLY A 41 4.62 -11.27 -12.62
C GLY A 41 4.55 -9.83 -12.11
N LYS A 42 3.96 -8.88 -12.84
CA LYS A 42 3.86 -7.46 -12.42
C LYS A 42 3.24 -7.31 -11.03
N SER A 43 2.06 -7.90 -10.84
CA SER A 43 1.36 -7.86 -9.54
C SER A 43 2.10 -8.66 -8.46
N THR A 44 2.78 -9.75 -8.85
CA THR A 44 3.62 -10.54 -7.95
C THR A 44 4.76 -9.70 -7.39
N LEU A 45 5.43 -8.91 -8.24
CA LEU A 45 6.50 -8.01 -7.81
C LEU A 45 6.01 -6.99 -6.80
N LEU A 46 4.90 -6.30 -7.09
CA LEU A 46 4.34 -5.29 -6.20
C LEU A 46 3.88 -5.89 -4.85
N ASN A 47 3.22 -7.05 -4.87
CA ASN A 47 2.81 -7.74 -3.66
C ASN A 47 4.01 -8.25 -2.84
N ALA A 48 5.06 -8.74 -3.49
CA ALA A 48 6.29 -9.16 -2.81
C ALA A 48 7.00 -7.97 -2.14
N ILE A 49 7.08 -6.82 -2.81
CA ILE A 49 7.60 -5.57 -2.22
C ILE A 49 6.82 -5.22 -0.97
N MET A 50 5.49 -5.29 -1.03
CA MET A 50 4.63 -5.01 0.13
C MET A 50 4.73 -6.07 1.25
N GLY A 51 5.22 -7.27 0.95
CA GLY A 51 5.35 -8.37 1.92
C GLY A 51 4.05 -9.16 2.10
N HIS A 52 3.26 -9.28 1.04
CA HIS A 52 2.02 -10.06 1.07
C HIS A 52 2.34 -11.55 1.33
N PRO A 53 1.69 -12.21 2.31
CA PRO A 53 2.10 -13.52 2.83
C PRO A 53 2.06 -14.69 1.82
N LEU A 54 1.27 -14.57 0.75
CA LEU A 54 1.23 -15.59 -0.31
C LEU A 54 2.47 -15.61 -1.20
N TYR A 55 3.26 -14.53 -1.22
CA TYR A 55 4.42 -14.39 -2.09
C TYR A 55 5.69 -14.55 -1.29
N LYS A 56 6.39 -15.67 -1.50
CA LYS A 56 7.61 -15.99 -0.79
C LYS A 56 8.84 -15.46 -1.55
N ILE A 57 9.63 -14.64 -0.89
CA ILE A 57 10.94 -14.23 -1.42
C ILE A 57 11.91 -15.38 -1.16
N GLU A 58 12.39 -16.02 -2.23
CA GLU A 58 13.31 -17.13 -2.17
C GLU A 58 14.76 -16.65 -2.12
N SER A 59 15.07 -15.54 -2.80
CA SER A 59 16.38 -14.90 -2.79
C SER A 59 16.30 -13.44 -3.19
N GLY A 60 17.38 -12.70 -2.96
CA GLY A 60 17.49 -11.29 -3.27
C GLY A 60 17.17 -10.40 -2.08
N GLU A 61 17.19 -9.10 -2.34
CA GLU A 61 17.05 -8.08 -1.31
C GLU A 61 16.16 -6.94 -1.79
N ILE A 62 15.36 -6.41 -0.86
CA ILE A 62 14.60 -5.17 -1.03
C ILE A 62 15.09 -4.19 0.03
N ALA A 63 15.56 -3.03 -0.39
CA ALA A 63 16.02 -1.97 0.50
C ALA A 63 15.25 -0.68 0.25
N LEU A 64 14.87 0.01 1.32
CA LEU A 64 14.30 1.35 1.30
C LEU A 64 15.22 2.29 2.06
N ASP A 65 15.70 3.35 1.42
CA ASP A 65 16.63 4.32 2.00
C ASP A 65 17.89 3.67 2.60
N GLY A 66 18.44 2.67 1.90
CA GLY A 66 19.60 1.91 2.33
C GLY A 66 19.35 0.91 3.46
N LYS A 67 18.12 0.78 3.95
CA LYS A 67 17.75 -0.18 4.99
C LYS A 67 17.07 -1.39 4.37
N ASN A 68 17.56 -2.58 4.68
CA ASN A 68 16.91 -3.82 4.23
C ASN A 68 15.51 -3.93 4.83
N ILE A 69 14.52 -4.15 3.96
CA ILE A 69 13.12 -4.32 4.31
C ILE A 69 12.55 -5.65 3.81
N THR A 70 13.40 -6.56 3.36
CA THR A 70 12.98 -7.81 2.73
C THR A 70 12.07 -8.64 3.63
N THR A 71 12.42 -8.77 4.92
CA THR A 71 11.78 -9.68 5.87
C THR A 71 10.89 -8.99 6.91
N ILE A 72 10.80 -7.67 6.90
CA ILE A 72 9.91 -6.95 7.83
C ILE A 72 8.45 -7.11 7.43
N SER A 73 7.55 -6.96 8.40
CA SER A 73 6.11 -7.15 8.20
C SER A 73 5.50 -6.10 7.25
N THR A 74 4.33 -6.41 6.71
CA THR A 74 3.56 -5.47 5.86
C THR A 74 3.25 -4.18 6.62
N GLU A 75 2.91 -4.28 7.91
CA GLU A 75 2.63 -3.14 8.78
C GLU A 75 3.86 -2.25 8.97
N GLU A 76 5.04 -2.86 9.18
CA GLU A 76 6.30 -2.11 9.30
C GLU A 76 6.66 -1.42 7.99
N LYS A 77 6.40 -2.05 6.83
CA LYS A 77 6.58 -1.44 5.51
C LYS A 77 5.65 -0.25 5.32
N ALA A 78 4.38 -0.37 5.73
CA ALA A 78 3.41 0.72 5.68
C ALA A 78 3.84 1.91 6.56
N VAL A 79 4.33 1.66 7.78
CA VAL A 79 4.88 2.72 8.67
C VAL A 79 6.09 3.42 8.06
N LYS A 80 6.87 2.71 7.23
CA LYS A 80 8.00 3.31 6.47
C LYS A 80 7.57 4.08 5.23
N GLY A 81 6.28 4.11 4.92
CA GLY A 81 5.72 4.88 3.80
C GLY A 81 5.54 4.10 2.51
N ILE A 82 5.68 2.78 2.51
CA ILE A 82 5.34 1.97 1.35
C ILE A 82 3.82 1.78 1.32
N PHE A 83 3.20 2.17 0.21
CA PHE A 83 1.77 2.02 -0.01
C PHE A 83 1.52 1.25 -1.31
N LEU A 84 0.56 0.33 -1.28
CA LEU A 84 0.11 -0.42 -2.45
C LEU A 84 -1.38 -0.16 -2.68
N SER A 85 -1.72 0.45 -3.83
CA SER A 85 -3.10 0.53 -4.28
C SER A 85 -3.53 -0.81 -4.86
N LEU A 86 -4.44 -1.49 -4.20
CA LEU A 86 -4.94 -2.80 -4.61
C LEU A 86 -5.89 -2.67 -5.81
N GLN A 87 -5.81 -3.62 -6.74
CA GLN A 87 -6.73 -3.70 -7.87
C GLN A 87 -8.17 -4.00 -7.42
N HIS A 88 -8.32 -4.83 -6.39
CA HIS A 88 -9.59 -5.17 -5.77
C HIS A 88 -9.55 -4.77 -4.29
N LEU A 89 -10.26 -3.71 -3.95
CA LEU A 89 -10.35 -3.22 -2.59
C LEU A 89 -11.38 -4.04 -1.80
N PRO A 90 -11.00 -4.68 -0.69
CA PRO A 90 -11.94 -5.42 0.14
C PRO A 90 -12.96 -4.47 0.77
N ALA A 91 -14.21 -4.94 0.89
CA ALA A 91 -15.22 -4.26 1.68
C ALA A 91 -15.10 -4.70 3.14
N VAL A 92 -15.20 -3.75 4.07
CA VAL A 92 -15.15 -4.02 5.52
C VAL A 92 -16.43 -3.50 6.16
N GLU A 93 -17.38 -4.41 6.38
CA GLU A 93 -18.64 -4.07 7.03
C GLU A 93 -18.43 -3.71 8.50
N GLY A 94 -19.25 -2.78 9.01
CA GLY A 94 -19.19 -2.35 10.41
C GLY A 94 -18.08 -1.37 10.75
N VAL A 95 -17.12 -1.11 9.84
CA VAL A 95 -16.04 -0.14 10.05
C VAL A 95 -16.24 1.04 9.12
N THR A 96 -16.48 2.23 9.67
CA THR A 96 -16.60 3.45 8.86
C THR A 96 -15.24 3.88 8.31
N MET A 97 -15.24 4.55 7.17
CA MET A 97 -14.02 5.11 6.58
C MET A 97 -13.30 6.04 7.57
N LEU A 98 -14.03 6.88 8.29
CA LEU A 98 -13.44 7.74 9.33
C LEU A 98 -12.71 6.94 10.41
N SER A 99 -13.34 5.89 10.95
CA SER A 99 -12.73 5.05 12.00
C SER A 99 -11.49 4.32 11.48
N PHE A 100 -11.55 3.82 10.26
CA PHE A 100 -10.43 3.15 9.60
C PHE A 100 -9.24 4.09 9.41
N LEU A 101 -9.47 5.27 8.82
CA LEU A 101 -8.43 6.28 8.56
C LEU A 101 -7.85 6.82 9.87
N HIS A 102 -8.68 7.09 10.88
CA HIS A 102 -8.21 7.54 12.19
C HIS A 102 -7.27 6.53 12.84
N ARG A 103 -7.64 5.24 12.82
CA ARG A 103 -6.80 4.17 13.36
C ARG A 103 -5.48 4.03 12.60
N ALA A 104 -5.52 4.05 11.27
CA ALA A 104 -4.34 4.01 10.43
C ALA A 104 -3.40 5.20 10.70
N TYR A 105 -3.95 6.41 10.78
CA TYR A 105 -3.19 7.62 11.09
C TYR A 105 -2.45 7.52 12.43
N ARG A 106 -3.16 7.09 13.48
CA ARG A 106 -2.56 6.92 14.83
C ARG A 106 -1.39 5.93 14.81
N LEU A 107 -1.53 4.82 14.11
CA LEU A 107 -0.48 3.79 14.00
C LEU A 107 0.74 4.32 13.24
N ILE A 108 0.53 4.99 12.11
CA ILE A 108 1.62 5.48 11.25
C ILE A 108 2.34 6.66 11.90
N LYS A 109 1.59 7.61 12.46
CA LYS A 109 2.16 8.84 13.04
C LYS A 109 2.56 8.69 14.50
N LYS A 110 2.22 7.58 15.15
CA LYS A 110 2.42 7.35 16.59
C LYS A 110 1.89 8.52 17.42
N ASN A 111 0.74 9.06 17.00
CA ASN A 111 0.10 10.23 17.59
C ASN A 111 -1.30 9.84 18.07
N ASP A 112 -1.59 10.17 19.34
CA ASP A 112 -2.89 9.87 19.95
C ASP A 112 -3.89 11.02 19.75
N ILE A 113 -4.11 11.40 18.50
CA ILE A 113 -5.09 12.42 18.12
C ILE A 113 -6.51 11.97 18.47
N SER A 114 -7.35 12.89 18.99
CA SER A 114 -8.76 12.60 19.22
C SER A 114 -9.52 12.39 17.89
N VAL A 115 -10.63 11.64 17.93
CA VAL A 115 -11.49 11.44 16.74
C VAL A 115 -11.98 12.77 16.18
N LEU A 116 -12.31 13.73 17.08
CA LEU A 116 -12.82 15.04 16.68
C LEU A 116 -11.77 15.88 15.97
N ASP A 117 -10.55 15.92 16.51
CA ASP A 117 -9.47 16.68 15.89
C ASP A 117 -9.01 16.05 14.58
N PHE A 118 -8.99 14.71 14.52
CA PHE A 118 -8.75 14.00 13.28
C PHE A 118 -9.83 14.29 12.23
N TYR A 119 -11.11 14.30 12.64
CA TYR A 119 -12.21 14.66 11.73
C TYR A 119 -12.03 16.05 11.12
N LYS A 120 -11.72 17.07 11.95
CA LYS A 120 -11.47 18.43 11.47
C LYS A 120 -10.30 18.48 10.48
N MET A 121 -9.24 17.72 10.76
CA MET A 121 -8.07 17.63 9.88
C MET A 121 -8.42 17.00 8.54
N ILE A 122 -9.14 15.86 8.54
CA ILE A 122 -9.48 15.15 7.30
C ILE A 122 -10.55 15.91 6.48
N GLU A 123 -11.48 16.59 7.14
CA GLU A 123 -12.48 17.44 6.49
C GLU A 123 -11.85 18.50 5.59
N SER A 124 -10.78 19.14 6.05
CA SER A 124 -10.04 20.13 5.24
C SER A 124 -9.45 19.49 3.98
N LYS A 125 -8.95 18.26 4.08
CA LYS A 125 -8.40 17.51 2.94
C LYS A 125 -9.47 17.06 1.96
N ILE A 126 -10.62 16.61 2.45
CA ILE A 126 -11.76 16.24 1.62
C ILE A 126 -12.21 17.43 0.77
N LYS A 127 -12.31 18.62 1.36
CA LYS A 127 -12.63 19.86 0.64
C LYS A 127 -11.55 20.23 -0.39
N GLU A 128 -10.29 20.12 -0.03
CA GLU A 128 -9.15 20.37 -0.93
C GLU A 128 -9.19 19.48 -2.18
N PHE A 129 -9.54 18.18 -2.00
CA PHE A 129 -9.62 17.21 -3.10
C PHE A 129 -11.01 17.12 -3.74
N ASN A 130 -11.97 17.95 -3.32
CA ASN A 130 -13.36 17.95 -3.82
C ASN A 130 -14.03 16.56 -3.72
N LEU A 131 -13.84 15.87 -2.59
CA LEU A 131 -14.44 14.58 -2.29
C LEU A 131 -15.77 14.74 -1.55
N ASP A 132 -16.64 13.73 -1.64
CA ASP A 132 -17.90 13.70 -0.89
C ASP A 132 -17.65 13.41 0.61
N GLU A 133 -18.02 14.33 1.49
CA GLU A 133 -17.90 14.17 2.95
C GLU A 133 -18.66 12.95 3.48
N ASN A 134 -19.73 12.52 2.80
CA ASN A 134 -20.49 11.34 3.19
C ASN A 134 -19.67 10.05 3.10
N LEU A 135 -18.59 10.03 2.33
CA LEU A 135 -17.67 8.88 2.27
C LEU A 135 -17.13 8.52 3.66
N LEU A 136 -16.87 9.50 4.53
CA LEU A 136 -16.36 9.25 5.89
C LEU A 136 -17.33 8.47 6.78
N LYS A 137 -18.63 8.60 6.53
CA LYS A 137 -19.69 7.94 7.33
C LYS A 137 -20.03 6.55 6.83
N ARG A 138 -19.65 6.22 5.59
CA ARG A 138 -19.90 4.91 4.98
C ARG A 138 -18.90 3.87 5.47
N PHE A 139 -19.29 2.61 5.45
CA PHE A 139 -18.37 1.50 5.70
C PHE A 139 -17.34 1.38 4.59
N VAL A 140 -16.13 0.95 4.96
CA VAL A 140 -15.00 0.87 4.03
C VAL A 140 -15.37 0.02 2.80
N ASN A 141 -15.40 0.67 1.64
CA ASN A 141 -15.67 0.07 0.33
C ASN A 141 -17.02 -0.67 0.18
N VAL A 142 -17.95 -0.58 1.14
CA VAL A 142 -19.26 -1.21 1.06
C VAL A 142 -20.18 -0.39 0.17
N GLY A 143 -20.65 -0.99 -0.93
CA GLY A 143 -21.55 -0.32 -1.88
C GLY A 143 -20.91 0.85 -2.63
N PHE A 144 -19.59 0.98 -2.63
CA PHE A 144 -18.88 1.99 -3.40
C PHE A 144 -18.89 1.63 -4.89
N SER A 145 -19.16 2.61 -5.74
CA SER A 145 -18.94 2.49 -7.18
C SER A 145 -17.45 2.33 -7.51
N GLY A 146 -17.14 1.93 -8.74
CA GLY A 146 -15.75 1.80 -9.17
C GLY A 146 -14.95 3.11 -9.07
N GLY A 147 -15.61 4.26 -9.26
CA GLY A 147 -15.01 5.60 -9.10
C GLY A 147 -14.76 5.93 -7.63
N GLU A 148 -15.76 5.75 -6.76
CA GLU A 148 -15.64 6.00 -5.32
C GLU A 148 -14.57 5.13 -4.65
N LYS A 149 -14.41 3.87 -5.08
CA LYS A 149 -13.33 2.98 -4.58
C LYS A 149 -11.92 3.47 -4.89
N LYS A 150 -11.76 4.30 -5.93
CA LYS A 150 -10.47 4.90 -6.27
C LYS A 150 -10.20 6.21 -5.52
N GLN A 151 -11.23 6.80 -4.93
CA GLN A 151 -11.15 8.04 -4.14
C GLN A 151 -10.95 7.78 -2.65
N GLY A 152 -11.33 6.62 -2.14
CA GLY A 152 -11.11 6.17 -0.77
C GLY A 152 -9.79 5.46 -0.62
#